data_e9659a308d3981d469cbfd835f9a32c3
#
_entry.id   e9659a308d3981d469cbfd835f9a32c3
#
_cell.length_a   1.000
_cell.length_b   1.000
_cell.length_c   1.000
_cell.angle_alpha   90.00
_cell.angle_beta   90.00
_cell.angle_gamma   90.00
#
_symmetry.space_group_name_H-M   'P 1'
#
loop_
_entity.id
_entity.type
_entity.pdbx_description
1 polymer ?
#
loop_
_entity_poly.entity_id
_entity_poly.type
_entity_poly.pdbx_seq_one_letter_code
_entity_poly.pdbx_strand_id
1 'polypeptide(L)'
;MLRITEIKLPIELADTLIHQDDQIKAALLKRLEIPENELINFSIFKRGVDARKSYAILYVYSLDVEVKNQAKILAKFKKDAHIKPSPDTSYHFVATAPVRPELVVGLSGSTGSPRTDFKRPIIVGFGPAGIFAALILAQSGFKPIVLERGKAVRERTQDTWGLWRKHQLNPESNVQFGEGGAGTFSDGKLYSQIKDPKHYGRKVIQEFVKAGAPEEIMYVSHPHIGTFRLVGMVEEMRKTITELGGEIR
;
A
#
# COMPACT_ATOMS: atom_id res chain seq x y z
N MET A 1 8.90 -14.34 12.62
CA MET A 1 7.59 -13.79 13.07
C MET A 1 6.53 -14.87 12.98
N LEU A 2 5.53 -14.83 13.87
CA LEU A 2 4.35 -15.70 13.87
C LEU A 2 3.13 -14.89 13.44
N ARG A 3 2.23 -15.48 12.65
CA ARG A 3 0.90 -14.94 12.40
C ARG A 3 -0.10 -15.63 13.32
N ILE A 4 -0.79 -14.82 14.11
CA ILE A 4 -1.81 -15.28 15.06
C ILE A 4 -3.13 -14.68 14.61
N THR A 5 -4.12 -15.55 14.38
CA THR A 5 -5.46 -15.15 13.92
C THR A 5 -6.50 -15.41 14.99
N GLU A 6 -7.71 -14.86 14.81
CA GLU A 6 -8.85 -15.02 15.73
C GLU A 6 -8.63 -14.48 17.14
N ILE A 7 -7.81 -13.42 17.29
CA ILE A 7 -7.77 -12.65 18.54
C ILE A 7 -9.01 -11.76 18.57
N LYS A 8 -9.91 -12.01 19.53
CA LYS A 8 -11.20 -11.33 19.63
C LYS A 8 -11.23 -10.41 20.83
N LEU A 9 -11.60 -9.14 20.60
CA LEU A 9 -11.77 -8.13 21.63
C LEU A 9 -13.12 -7.45 21.46
N PRO A 10 -13.88 -7.18 22.55
CA PRO A 10 -15.10 -6.38 22.50
C PRO A 10 -14.83 -4.99 21.92
N ILE A 11 -15.75 -4.48 21.08
CA ILE A 11 -15.58 -3.18 20.43
C ILE A 11 -15.52 -2.04 21.45
N GLU A 12 -16.27 -2.13 22.53
CA GLU A 12 -16.30 -1.16 23.64
C GLU A 12 -14.95 -0.95 24.31
N LEU A 13 -14.12 -2.00 24.35
CA LEU A 13 -12.77 -1.94 24.88
C LEU A 13 -11.78 -1.35 23.87
N ALA A 14 -12.04 -1.46 22.60
CA ALA A 14 -11.12 -1.07 21.52
C ALA A 14 -11.33 0.38 21.02
N ASP A 15 -12.44 1.02 21.36
CA ASP A 15 -12.73 2.40 20.95
C ASP A 15 -11.94 3.47 21.73
N THR A 16 -11.31 3.12 22.82
CA THR A 16 -10.34 3.97 23.49
C THR A 16 -8.96 3.79 22.83
N LEU A 17 -8.64 4.60 21.84
CA LEU A 17 -7.37 4.60 21.10
C LEU A 17 -6.11 4.58 21.99
N ILE A 18 -6.22 5.01 23.23
CA ILE A 18 -5.11 5.11 24.20
C ILE A 18 -4.73 3.75 24.80
N HIS A 19 -5.61 2.74 24.76
CA HIS A 19 -5.38 1.44 25.42
C HIS A 19 -5.54 0.23 24.46
N GLN A 20 -5.74 0.46 23.17
CA GLN A 20 -5.96 -0.63 22.22
C GLN A 20 -4.78 -1.58 22.16
N ASP A 21 -3.57 -1.05 22.12
CA ASP A 21 -2.35 -1.86 22.06
C ASP A 21 -2.13 -2.69 23.33
N ASP A 22 -2.44 -2.14 24.49
CA ASP A 22 -2.31 -2.86 25.78
C ASP A 22 -3.30 -4.03 25.85
N GLN A 23 -4.50 -3.86 25.35
CA GLN A 23 -5.52 -4.91 25.34
C GLN A 23 -5.17 -6.03 24.33
N ILE A 24 -4.70 -5.65 23.15
CA ILE A 24 -4.20 -6.60 22.14
C ILE A 24 -3.02 -7.37 22.75
N LYS A 25 -2.08 -6.67 23.40
CA LYS A 25 -0.92 -7.27 24.07
C LYS A 25 -1.35 -8.26 25.14
N ALA A 26 -2.26 -7.88 26.03
CA ALA A 26 -2.79 -8.76 27.07
C ALA A 26 -3.46 -10.02 26.50
N ALA A 27 -4.26 -9.85 25.44
CA ALA A 27 -4.90 -10.96 24.75
C ALA A 27 -3.87 -11.90 24.08
N LEU A 28 -2.80 -11.34 23.49
CA LEU A 28 -1.69 -12.10 22.91
C LEU A 28 -0.94 -12.92 23.94
N LEU A 29 -0.54 -12.30 25.07
CA LEU A 29 0.18 -12.99 26.15
C LEU A 29 -0.64 -14.16 26.69
N LYS A 30 -1.94 -13.92 26.90
CA LYS A 30 -2.88 -14.98 27.32
C LYS A 30 -3.01 -16.08 26.24
N ARG A 31 -3.11 -15.71 24.96
CA ARG A 31 -3.30 -16.66 23.85
C ARG A 31 -2.09 -17.54 23.62
N LEU A 32 -0.90 -16.99 23.78
CA LEU A 32 0.38 -17.70 23.61
C LEU A 32 0.85 -18.39 24.89
N GLU A 33 0.24 -18.07 26.04
CA GLU A 33 0.64 -18.54 27.37
C GLU A 33 2.13 -18.25 27.63
N ILE A 34 2.55 -16.99 27.38
CA ILE A 34 3.91 -16.52 27.59
C ILE A 34 3.91 -15.30 28.52
N PRO A 35 5.00 -15.08 29.26
CA PRO A 35 5.19 -13.86 30.03
C PRO A 35 5.53 -12.69 29.09
N GLU A 36 5.31 -11.48 29.57
CA GLU A 36 5.51 -10.25 28.81
C GLU A 36 6.93 -10.10 28.23
N ASN A 37 7.93 -10.51 28.99
CA ASN A 37 9.33 -10.42 28.57
C ASN A 37 9.72 -11.36 27.43
N GLU A 38 8.86 -12.30 27.03
CA GLU A 38 9.06 -13.15 25.84
C GLU A 38 8.47 -12.53 24.57
N LEU A 39 7.56 -11.57 24.67
CA LEU A 39 7.01 -10.80 23.56
C LEU A 39 7.98 -9.66 23.22
N ILE A 40 8.48 -9.62 21.98
CA ILE A 40 9.38 -8.56 21.51
C ILE A 40 8.56 -7.43 20.87
N ASN A 41 7.69 -7.78 19.91
CA ASN A 41 6.89 -6.81 19.17
C ASN A 41 5.66 -7.49 18.57
N PHE A 42 4.64 -6.70 18.22
CA PHE A 42 3.53 -7.16 17.41
C PHE A 42 3.02 -6.03 16.51
N SER A 43 2.35 -6.40 15.41
CA SER A 43 1.68 -5.48 14.52
C SER A 43 0.35 -6.05 14.05
N ILE A 44 -0.62 -5.16 13.77
CA ILE A 44 -1.93 -5.55 13.25
C ILE A 44 -1.78 -5.82 11.75
N PHE A 45 -1.96 -7.08 11.36
CA PHE A 45 -2.01 -7.46 9.95
C PHE A 45 -3.40 -7.26 9.35
N LYS A 46 -4.44 -7.62 10.12
CA LYS A 46 -5.85 -7.46 9.70
C LYS A 46 -6.75 -7.28 10.92
N ARG A 47 -7.72 -6.38 10.79
CA ARG A 47 -8.83 -6.18 11.72
C ARG A 47 -10.16 -6.36 10.99
N GLY A 48 -10.96 -7.32 11.40
CA GLY A 48 -12.34 -7.54 10.97
C GLY A 48 -13.31 -7.21 12.08
N VAL A 49 -14.61 -7.22 11.76
CA VAL A 49 -15.70 -7.06 12.73
C VAL A 49 -16.55 -8.32 12.70
N ASP A 50 -16.78 -8.92 13.85
CA ASP A 50 -17.78 -9.98 14.04
C ASP A 50 -19.02 -9.39 14.71
N ALA A 51 -20.03 -9.08 13.88
CA ALA A 51 -21.31 -8.51 14.32
C ALA A 51 -22.47 -9.53 14.21
N ARG A 52 -22.18 -10.84 14.20
CA ARG A 52 -23.23 -11.87 14.12
C ARG A 52 -24.18 -11.86 15.31
N LYS A 53 -23.72 -11.33 16.46
CA LYS A 53 -24.54 -11.10 17.64
C LYS A 53 -24.60 -9.60 17.89
N SER A 54 -25.78 -8.99 17.72
CA SER A 54 -25.96 -7.54 17.86
C SER A 54 -25.61 -6.97 19.25
N TYR A 55 -25.70 -7.82 20.29
CA TYR A 55 -25.38 -7.47 21.68
C TYR A 55 -23.92 -7.74 22.09
N ALA A 56 -23.10 -8.28 21.17
CA ALA A 56 -21.71 -8.62 21.43
C ALA A 56 -20.90 -8.48 20.13
N ILE A 57 -20.64 -7.23 19.73
CA ILE A 57 -19.82 -6.92 18.56
C ILE A 57 -18.35 -7.04 18.97
N LEU A 58 -17.58 -7.76 18.16
CA LEU A 58 -16.17 -8.02 18.42
C LEU A 58 -15.29 -7.55 17.27
N TYR A 59 -14.16 -6.94 17.57
CA TYR A 59 -13.05 -6.88 16.63
C TYR A 59 -12.34 -8.23 16.59
N VAL A 60 -12.00 -8.69 15.40
CA VAL A 60 -11.26 -9.92 15.14
C VAL A 60 -9.95 -9.56 14.48
N TYR A 61 -8.86 -9.75 15.21
CA TYR A 61 -7.51 -9.41 14.77
C TYR A 61 -6.77 -10.61 14.21
N SER A 62 -5.99 -10.34 13.16
CA SER A 62 -4.85 -11.16 12.76
C SER A 62 -3.60 -10.33 13.02
N LEU A 63 -2.66 -10.87 13.77
CA LEU A 63 -1.49 -10.16 14.26
C LEU A 63 -0.22 -10.85 13.76
N ASP A 64 0.78 -10.07 13.37
CA ASP A 64 2.14 -10.54 13.16
C ASP A 64 2.93 -10.26 14.45
N VAL A 65 3.51 -11.31 15.01
CA VAL A 65 4.07 -11.29 16.38
C VAL A 65 5.51 -11.77 16.34
N GLU A 66 6.37 -11.01 16.99
CA GLU A 66 7.76 -11.36 17.23
C GLU A 66 7.96 -11.79 18.69
N VAL A 67 8.52 -12.97 18.89
CA VAL A 67 8.75 -13.58 20.21
C VAL A 67 10.18 -14.11 20.30
N LYS A 68 10.75 -14.15 21.51
CA LYS A 68 12.11 -14.62 21.74
C LYS A 68 12.35 -16.06 21.29
N ASN A 69 11.37 -16.94 21.48
CA ASN A 69 11.52 -18.36 21.13
C ASN A 69 10.36 -18.86 20.25
N GLN A 70 10.40 -18.48 18.96
CA GLN A 70 9.38 -18.85 17.99
C GLN A 70 9.24 -20.37 17.83
N ALA A 71 10.35 -21.12 17.83
CA ALA A 71 10.33 -22.56 17.65
C ALA A 71 9.57 -23.28 18.79
N LYS A 72 9.77 -22.84 20.03
CA LYS A 72 9.07 -23.39 21.20
C LYS A 72 7.56 -23.18 21.09
N ILE A 73 7.12 -22.00 20.65
CA ILE A 73 5.70 -21.69 20.48
C ILE A 73 5.09 -22.53 19.38
N LEU A 74 5.74 -22.62 18.21
CA LEU A 74 5.26 -23.46 17.11
C LEU A 74 5.17 -24.94 17.49
N ALA A 75 6.10 -25.45 18.29
CA ALA A 75 6.08 -26.81 18.81
C ALA A 75 4.89 -27.02 19.77
N LYS A 76 4.68 -26.07 20.70
CA LYS A 76 3.60 -26.09 21.68
C LYS A 76 2.22 -26.07 21.00
N PHE A 77 2.05 -25.23 19.98
CA PHE A 77 0.78 -25.04 19.27
C PHE A 77 0.73 -25.74 17.90
N LYS A 78 1.47 -26.84 17.71
CA LYS A 78 1.59 -27.54 16.41
C LYS A 78 0.24 -27.91 15.75
N LYS A 79 -0.79 -28.14 16.54
CA LYS A 79 -2.14 -28.51 16.05
C LYS A 79 -3.07 -27.32 15.89
N ASP A 80 -2.63 -26.12 16.27
CA ASP A 80 -3.45 -24.90 16.22
C ASP A 80 -3.37 -24.25 14.83
N ALA A 81 -4.49 -24.24 14.13
CA ALA A 81 -4.58 -23.64 12.79
C ALA A 81 -4.41 -22.13 12.78
N HIS A 82 -4.55 -21.46 13.95
CA HIS A 82 -4.50 -20.01 14.10
C HIS A 82 -3.13 -19.46 14.52
N ILE A 83 -2.14 -20.32 14.75
CA ILE A 83 -0.77 -19.94 15.08
C ILE A 83 0.17 -20.57 14.06
N LYS A 84 0.72 -19.76 13.15
CA LYS A 84 1.56 -20.22 12.04
C LYS A 84 2.76 -19.29 11.86
N PRO A 85 3.83 -19.72 11.16
CA PRO A 85 4.82 -18.78 10.64
C PRO A 85 4.15 -17.69 9.81
N SER A 86 4.55 -16.42 10.01
CA SER A 86 4.07 -15.31 9.17
C SER A 86 4.62 -15.49 7.76
N PRO A 87 3.77 -15.47 6.71
CA PRO A 87 4.27 -15.47 5.35
C PRO A 87 5.01 -14.17 5.05
N ASP A 88 5.99 -14.24 4.16
CA ASP A 88 6.59 -13.03 3.60
C ASP A 88 5.56 -12.31 2.73
N THR A 89 5.25 -11.08 3.09
CA THR A 89 4.32 -10.20 2.35
C THR A 89 5.04 -9.01 1.72
N SER A 90 6.37 -9.03 1.72
CA SER A 90 7.18 -7.99 1.09
C SER A 90 7.07 -8.03 -0.43
N TYR A 91 7.18 -6.86 -1.04
CA TYR A 91 7.23 -6.77 -2.49
C TYR A 91 8.66 -6.93 -2.99
N HIS A 92 8.88 -7.89 -3.87
CA HIS A 92 10.18 -8.12 -4.50
C HIS A 92 10.17 -7.57 -5.93
N PHE A 93 11.08 -6.63 -6.20
CA PHE A 93 11.24 -6.09 -7.55
C PHE A 93 11.78 -7.17 -8.49
N VAL A 94 11.11 -7.38 -9.62
CA VAL A 94 11.49 -8.39 -10.62
C VAL A 94 12.66 -7.94 -11.49
N ALA A 95 12.89 -6.64 -11.59
CA ALA A 95 13.99 -6.05 -12.35
C ALA A 95 14.44 -4.74 -11.70
N THR A 96 15.71 -4.43 -11.84
CA THR A 96 16.29 -3.13 -11.52
C THR A 96 17.01 -2.60 -12.74
N ALA A 97 16.96 -1.29 -12.97
CA ALA A 97 17.75 -0.67 -14.04
C ALA A 97 19.24 -0.91 -13.75
N PRO A 98 20.05 -1.21 -14.77
CA PRO A 98 21.50 -1.31 -14.61
C PRO A 98 22.03 0.01 -14.04
N VAL A 99 22.73 -0.08 -12.91
CA VAL A 99 23.41 1.06 -12.30
C VAL A 99 24.45 1.53 -13.30
N ARG A 100 24.36 2.78 -13.78
CA ARG A 100 25.49 3.40 -14.48
C ARG A 100 26.61 3.51 -13.45
N PRO A 101 27.81 2.93 -13.67
CA PRO A 101 28.97 3.36 -12.93
C PRO A 101 29.10 4.86 -13.21
N GLU A 102 29.04 5.70 -12.18
CA GLU A 102 29.37 7.11 -12.31
C GLU A 102 30.72 7.17 -13.01
N LEU A 103 30.81 8.00 -14.04
CA LEU A 103 32.07 8.28 -14.70
C LEU A 103 33.02 8.76 -13.60
N VAL A 104 33.92 7.88 -13.18
CA VAL A 104 35.15 8.27 -12.48
C VAL A 104 35.90 9.10 -13.50
N VAL A 105 35.79 10.41 -13.37
CA VAL A 105 36.57 11.37 -14.16
C VAL A 105 38.01 11.17 -13.78
N GLY A 106 38.77 10.53 -14.65
CA GLY A 106 40.18 10.42 -14.54
C GLY A 106 40.72 9.04 -14.90
N LEU A 107 40.87 8.76 -16.20
CA LEU A 107 42.07 8.21 -16.82
C LEU A 107 41.77 7.91 -18.30
N SER A 108 42.57 8.56 -19.13
CA SER A 108 42.55 8.48 -20.58
C SER A 108 42.70 7.07 -21.12
N GLY A 109 41.93 6.74 -22.16
CA GLY A 109 42.31 5.75 -23.18
C GLY A 109 41.62 4.41 -23.07
N SER A 110 40.41 4.27 -23.64
CA SER A 110 40.11 3.17 -24.57
C SER A 110 38.78 3.42 -25.29
N THR A 111 38.82 3.35 -26.59
CA THR A 111 37.72 3.35 -27.53
C THR A 111 36.82 2.14 -27.30
N GLY A 112 35.51 2.38 -27.13
CA GLY A 112 34.50 1.33 -27.23
C GLY A 112 33.79 0.93 -25.95
N SER A 113 33.17 1.90 -25.23
CA SER A 113 32.11 1.54 -24.31
C SER A 113 30.81 1.28 -25.12
N PRO A 114 30.18 0.10 -24.97
CA PRO A 114 28.83 -0.03 -25.49
C PRO A 114 27.93 0.95 -24.74
N ARG A 115 27.46 1.99 -25.42
CA ARG A 115 26.32 2.79 -24.98
C ARG A 115 25.14 1.85 -24.91
N THR A 116 24.90 1.24 -23.77
CA THR A 116 23.57 0.73 -23.45
C THR A 116 22.67 1.96 -23.25
N ASP A 117 22.20 2.54 -24.35
CA ASP A 117 21.10 3.49 -24.32
C ASP A 117 19.87 2.73 -23.83
N PHE A 118 19.73 2.72 -22.51
CA PHE A 118 18.58 2.10 -21.89
C PHE A 118 17.34 2.92 -22.28
N LYS A 119 16.54 2.36 -23.18
CA LYS A 119 15.31 3.02 -23.64
C LYS A 119 14.38 3.18 -22.44
N ARG A 120 13.97 4.40 -22.16
CA ARG A 120 13.02 4.70 -21.08
C ARG A 120 11.68 4.03 -21.40
N PRO A 121 11.08 3.28 -20.47
CA PRO A 121 9.75 2.71 -20.67
C PRO A 121 8.71 3.82 -20.90
N ILE A 122 7.80 3.59 -21.84
CA ILE A 122 6.68 4.49 -22.12
C ILE A 122 5.41 3.86 -21.57
N ILE A 123 4.64 4.64 -20.81
CA ILE A 123 3.36 4.27 -20.23
C ILE A 123 2.31 5.18 -20.83
N VAL A 124 1.21 4.61 -21.32
CA VAL A 124 0.10 5.36 -21.89
C VAL A 124 -1.07 5.36 -20.90
N GLY A 125 -1.42 6.56 -20.43
CA GLY A 125 -2.44 6.80 -19.42
C GLY A 125 -1.89 6.87 -17.99
N PHE A 126 -2.42 7.80 -17.19
CA PHE A 126 -2.04 8.01 -15.81
C PHE A 126 -3.22 7.78 -14.84
N GLY A 127 -4.04 6.77 -15.14
CA GLY A 127 -5.00 6.18 -14.21
C GLY A 127 -4.31 5.25 -13.22
N PRO A 128 -5.03 4.52 -12.35
CA PRO A 128 -4.43 3.67 -11.31
C PRO A 128 -3.39 2.69 -11.82
N ALA A 129 -3.63 2.02 -12.94
CA ALA A 129 -2.68 1.09 -13.55
C ALA A 129 -1.40 1.80 -14.02
N GLY A 130 -1.53 2.95 -14.70
CA GLY A 130 -0.40 3.73 -15.19
C GLY A 130 0.43 4.33 -14.05
N ILE A 131 -0.21 4.82 -12.99
CA ILE A 131 0.45 5.33 -11.79
C ILE A 131 1.32 4.24 -11.17
N PHE A 132 0.77 3.03 -10.93
CA PHE A 132 1.55 1.94 -10.33
C PHE A 132 2.62 1.39 -11.28
N ALA A 133 2.37 1.31 -12.57
CA ALA A 133 3.40 0.94 -13.55
C ALA A 133 4.57 1.95 -13.51
N ALA A 134 4.27 3.25 -13.51
CA ALA A 134 5.26 4.30 -13.43
C ALA A 134 6.03 4.27 -12.11
N LEU A 135 5.32 4.13 -10.98
CA LEU A 135 5.92 4.09 -9.65
C LEU A 135 6.89 2.91 -9.49
N ILE A 136 6.45 1.70 -9.86
CA ILE A 136 7.30 0.49 -9.75
C ILE A 136 8.52 0.60 -10.67
N LEU A 137 8.35 1.09 -11.90
CA LEU A 137 9.48 1.30 -12.81
C LEU A 137 10.43 2.38 -12.29
N ALA A 138 9.91 3.48 -11.74
CA ALA A 138 10.73 4.54 -11.16
C ALA A 138 11.49 4.04 -9.93
N GLN A 139 10.84 3.31 -9.02
CA GLN A 139 11.47 2.67 -7.86
C GLN A 139 12.52 1.62 -8.27
N SER A 140 12.38 1.03 -9.45
CA SER A 140 13.37 0.11 -10.05
C SER A 140 14.47 0.84 -10.82
N GLY A 141 14.48 2.18 -10.89
CA GLY A 141 15.50 3.00 -11.53
C GLY A 141 15.34 3.21 -13.04
N PHE A 142 14.22 2.79 -13.65
CA PHE A 142 14.03 2.86 -15.11
C PHE A 142 13.66 4.23 -15.66
N LYS A 143 13.29 5.21 -14.86
CA LYS A 143 12.92 6.58 -15.26
C LYS A 143 11.85 6.60 -16.36
N PRO A 144 10.63 6.09 -16.12
CA PRO A 144 9.60 5.97 -17.14
C PRO A 144 9.14 7.33 -17.69
N ILE A 145 8.55 7.32 -18.90
CA ILE A 145 7.82 8.44 -19.50
C ILE A 145 6.36 8.05 -19.50
N VAL A 146 5.52 8.85 -18.87
CA VAL A 146 4.06 8.66 -18.86
C VAL A 146 3.44 9.67 -19.81
N LEU A 147 2.52 9.20 -20.65
CA LEU A 147 1.73 10.03 -21.53
C LEU A 147 0.29 10.04 -21.02
N GLU A 148 -0.18 11.20 -20.53
CA GLU A 148 -1.56 11.37 -20.05
C GLU A 148 -2.25 12.44 -20.92
N ARG A 149 -3.41 12.08 -21.45
CA ARG A 149 -4.16 12.97 -22.34
C ARG A 149 -4.85 14.10 -21.58
N GLY A 150 -5.39 13.79 -20.42
CA GLY A 150 -6.13 14.74 -19.61
C GLY A 150 -5.25 15.60 -18.72
N LYS A 151 -5.86 16.54 -18.04
CA LYS A 151 -5.17 17.48 -17.18
C LYS A 151 -4.65 16.83 -15.89
N ALA A 152 -3.71 17.51 -15.23
CA ALA A 152 -3.29 17.21 -13.88
C ALA A 152 -4.48 17.25 -12.90
N VAL A 153 -4.42 16.46 -11.83
CA VAL A 153 -5.58 16.16 -10.97
C VAL A 153 -6.24 17.41 -10.38
N ARG A 154 -5.50 18.47 -10.07
CA ARG A 154 -6.06 19.74 -9.57
C ARG A 154 -6.85 20.51 -10.62
N GLU A 155 -6.29 20.64 -11.80
CA GLU A 155 -6.96 21.30 -12.94
C GLU A 155 -8.18 20.49 -13.38
N ARG A 156 -8.02 19.15 -13.43
CA ARG A 156 -9.10 18.21 -13.70
C ARG A 156 -10.26 18.35 -12.69
N THR A 157 -9.95 18.66 -11.44
CA THR A 157 -10.99 18.92 -10.43
C THR A 157 -11.89 20.07 -10.83
N GLN A 158 -11.33 21.13 -11.42
CA GLN A 158 -12.11 22.28 -11.92
C GLN A 158 -13.03 21.87 -13.09
N ASP A 159 -12.52 21.07 -14.04
CA ASP A 159 -13.32 20.56 -15.15
C ASP A 159 -14.46 19.66 -14.68
N THR A 160 -14.20 18.81 -13.70
CA THR A 160 -15.20 17.93 -13.08
C THR A 160 -16.30 18.74 -12.37
N TRP A 161 -15.95 19.77 -11.62
CA TRP A 161 -16.92 20.68 -11.02
C TRP A 161 -17.67 21.50 -12.06
N GLY A 162 -17.03 21.89 -13.17
CA GLY A 162 -17.67 22.54 -14.32
C GLY A 162 -18.75 21.66 -14.93
N LEU A 163 -18.48 20.37 -15.10
CA LEU A 163 -19.45 19.39 -15.57
C LEU A 163 -20.63 19.25 -14.60
N TRP A 164 -20.38 19.01 -13.32
CA TRP A 164 -21.45 18.73 -12.35
C TRP A 164 -22.31 19.93 -12.00
N ARG A 165 -21.73 21.13 -11.97
CA ARG A 165 -22.45 22.34 -11.55
C ARG A 165 -22.95 23.22 -12.71
N LYS A 166 -22.25 23.17 -13.86
CA LYS A 166 -22.51 24.05 -14.98
C LYS A 166 -22.84 23.31 -16.28
N HIS A 167 -22.87 21.97 -16.24
CA HIS A 167 -23.09 21.12 -17.41
C HIS A 167 -22.08 21.36 -18.56
N GLN A 168 -20.86 21.79 -18.21
CA GLN A 168 -19.79 22.08 -19.18
C GLN A 168 -18.86 20.85 -19.24
N LEU A 169 -18.99 20.07 -20.32
CA LEU A 169 -18.12 18.91 -20.56
C LEU A 169 -16.83 19.35 -21.27
N ASN A 170 -15.70 19.04 -20.66
CA ASN A 170 -14.41 19.01 -21.37
C ASN A 170 -14.16 17.56 -21.81
N PRO A 171 -14.11 17.24 -23.13
CA PRO A 171 -13.97 15.86 -23.60
C PRO A 171 -12.61 15.25 -23.28
N GLU A 172 -11.57 16.05 -23.07
CA GLU A 172 -10.22 15.58 -22.79
C GLU A 172 -9.91 15.53 -21.28
N SER A 173 -10.69 16.24 -20.44
CA SER A 173 -10.45 16.30 -19.00
C SER A 173 -11.79 16.40 -18.25
N ASN A 174 -12.18 15.35 -17.55
CA ASN A 174 -13.46 15.26 -16.85
C ASN A 174 -13.43 14.18 -15.76
N VAL A 175 -14.58 13.71 -15.30
CA VAL A 175 -14.67 12.66 -14.25
C VAL A 175 -14.06 11.33 -14.70
N GLN A 176 -13.99 11.03 -16.00
CA GLN A 176 -13.43 9.78 -16.53
C GLN A 176 -11.96 9.91 -16.95
N PHE A 177 -11.61 11.03 -17.59
CA PHE A 177 -10.30 11.24 -18.23
C PHE A 177 -9.46 12.25 -17.46
N GLY A 178 -8.17 11.96 -17.40
CA GLY A 178 -7.15 12.76 -16.75
C GLY A 178 -6.45 12.01 -15.62
N GLU A 179 -5.46 12.68 -15.05
CA GLU A 179 -4.61 12.14 -13.98
C GLU A 179 -5.40 11.53 -12.83
N GLY A 180 -5.01 10.32 -12.40
CA GLY A 180 -5.68 9.55 -11.34
C GLY A 180 -6.83 8.66 -11.82
N GLY A 181 -7.32 8.85 -13.07
CA GLY A 181 -8.41 8.06 -13.66
C GLY A 181 -9.77 8.30 -13.02
N ALA A 182 -10.77 7.51 -13.37
CA ALA A 182 -12.16 7.69 -12.94
C ALA A 182 -12.36 7.54 -11.42
N GLY A 183 -11.49 6.80 -10.73
CA GLY A 183 -11.56 6.58 -9.29
C GLY A 183 -11.25 7.79 -8.43
N THR A 184 -10.59 8.83 -8.96
CA THR A 184 -10.13 10.01 -8.20
C THR A 184 -11.27 10.77 -7.51
N PHE A 185 -12.46 10.78 -8.11
CA PHE A 185 -13.63 11.48 -7.56
C PHE A 185 -14.66 10.53 -6.91
N SER A 186 -14.23 9.32 -6.57
CA SER A 186 -14.98 8.35 -5.78
C SER A 186 -14.70 8.51 -4.28
N ASP A 187 -15.26 7.63 -3.45
CA ASP A 187 -14.93 7.53 -2.02
C ASP A 187 -13.64 6.73 -1.75
N GLY A 188 -13.02 6.19 -2.79
CA GLY A 188 -11.74 5.47 -2.68
C GLY A 188 -11.84 4.12 -1.98
N LYS A 189 -12.90 3.37 -2.22
CA LYS A 189 -13.01 1.98 -1.76
C LYS A 189 -11.90 1.12 -2.35
N LEU A 190 -11.18 0.39 -1.49
CA LEU A 190 -10.00 -0.41 -1.84
C LEU A 190 -10.24 -1.91 -1.71
N TYR A 191 -11.49 -2.32 -1.71
CA TYR A 191 -11.78 -3.72 -1.53
C TYR A 191 -11.97 -4.42 -2.88
N SER A 192 -11.42 -5.63 -3.00
CA SER A 192 -11.50 -6.48 -4.18
C SER A 192 -11.70 -7.94 -3.76
N GLN A 193 -12.38 -8.71 -4.61
CA GLN A 193 -12.52 -10.17 -4.45
C GLN A 193 -11.39 -10.97 -5.13
N ILE A 194 -10.39 -10.29 -5.69
CA ILE A 194 -9.26 -10.93 -6.37
C ILE A 194 -8.41 -11.69 -5.33
N LYS A 195 -8.10 -12.94 -5.64
CA LYS A 195 -7.11 -13.71 -4.88
C LYS A 195 -5.73 -13.13 -5.14
N ASP A 196 -5.02 -12.75 -4.08
CA ASP A 196 -3.68 -12.15 -4.15
C ASP A 196 -2.65 -13.01 -3.39
N PRO A 197 -2.27 -14.17 -3.94
CA PRO A 197 -1.33 -15.09 -3.27
C PRO A 197 0.09 -14.52 -3.15
N LYS A 198 0.42 -13.49 -3.92
CA LYS A 198 1.73 -12.82 -3.90
C LYS A 198 1.74 -11.53 -3.09
N HIS A 199 0.63 -11.19 -2.44
CA HIS A 199 0.47 -9.99 -1.62
C HIS A 199 0.79 -8.66 -2.34
N TYR A 200 0.56 -8.57 -3.66
CA TYR A 200 0.77 -7.34 -4.42
C TYR A 200 -0.15 -6.20 -3.95
N GLY A 201 -1.37 -6.54 -3.55
CA GLY A 201 -2.29 -5.58 -2.94
C GLY A 201 -1.72 -4.92 -1.69
N ARG A 202 -0.89 -5.63 -0.92
CA ARG A 202 -0.18 -5.07 0.25
C ARG A 202 0.76 -3.94 -0.15
N LYS A 203 1.54 -4.13 -1.23
CA LYS A 203 2.40 -3.09 -1.80
C LYS A 203 1.59 -1.87 -2.22
N VAL A 204 0.45 -2.07 -2.91
CA VAL A 204 -0.44 -0.99 -3.33
C VAL A 204 -0.89 -0.15 -2.15
N ILE A 205 -1.40 -0.79 -1.09
CA ILE A 205 -1.88 -0.10 0.12
C ILE A 205 -0.74 0.64 0.83
N GLN A 206 0.45 0.04 0.91
CA GLN A 206 1.65 0.70 1.47
C GLN A 206 2.01 1.98 0.72
N GLU A 207 1.97 1.96 -0.61
CA GLU A 207 2.25 3.16 -1.41
C GLU A 207 1.16 4.23 -1.23
N PHE A 208 -0.09 3.85 -1.07
CA PHE A 208 -1.16 4.78 -0.74
C PHE A 208 -0.96 5.44 0.63
N VAL A 209 -0.55 4.69 1.65
CA VAL A 209 -0.22 5.25 2.97
C VAL A 209 0.95 6.22 2.88
N LYS A 210 2.02 5.86 2.16
CA LYS A 210 3.16 6.77 1.92
C LYS A 210 2.73 8.05 1.20
N ALA A 211 1.74 7.97 0.33
CA ALA A 211 1.16 9.11 -0.37
C ALA A 211 0.09 9.87 0.44
N GLY A 212 -0.08 9.58 1.73
CA GLY A 212 -0.97 10.31 2.65
C GLY A 212 -2.35 9.69 2.89
N ALA A 213 -2.57 8.45 2.48
CA ALA A 213 -3.77 7.71 2.89
C ALA A 213 -3.70 7.35 4.39
N PRO A 214 -4.85 7.14 5.06
CA PRO A 214 -4.87 6.75 6.47
C PRO A 214 -4.16 5.41 6.70
N GLU A 215 -3.35 5.31 7.75
CA GLU A 215 -2.65 4.05 8.08
C GLU A 215 -3.59 2.87 8.32
N GLU A 216 -4.80 3.14 8.79
CA GLU A 216 -5.79 2.09 9.07
C GLU A 216 -6.17 1.27 7.85
N ILE A 217 -6.01 1.79 6.61
CA ILE A 217 -6.25 1.02 5.39
C ILE A 217 -5.33 -0.21 5.26
N MET A 218 -4.22 -0.23 5.99
CA MET A 218 -3.29 -1.34 6.03
C MET A 218 -3.87 -2.61 6.63
N TYR A 219 -4.89 -2.48 7.49
CA TYR A 219 -5.39 -3.61 8.27
C TYR A 219 -6.91 -3.74 8.36
N VAL A 220 -7.70 -2.71 8.06
CA VAL A 220 -9.17 -2.84 8.08
C VAL A 220 -9.68 -3.72 6.92
N SER A 221 -10.76 -4.45 7.14
CA SER A 221 -11.27 -5.45 6.18
C SER A 221 -11.86 -4.84 4.91
N HIS A 222 -12.44 -3.63 4.98
CA HIS A 222 -13.04 -2.92 3.86
C HIS A 222 -12.53 -1.47 3.85
N PRO A 223 -11.26 -1.27 3.48
CA PRO A 223 -10.65 0.04 3.58
C PRO A 223 -11.18 0.99 2.51
N HIS A 224 -11.27 2.27 2.86
CA HIS A 224 -11.51 3.36 1.93
C HIS A 224 -10.66 4.57 2.30
N ILE A 225 -10.27 5.35 1.30
CA ILE A 225 -9.36 6.49 1.49
C ILE A 225 -10.14 7.76 1.83
N GLY A 226 -11.32 7.93 1.24
CA GLY A 226 -12.12 9.14 1.31
C GLY A 226 -11.82 10.12 0.18
N THR A 227 -12.88 10.68 -0.40
CA THR A 227 -12.85 11.51 -1.63
C THR A 227 -11.85 12.67 -1.56
N PHE A 228 -11.80 13.39 -0.44
CA PHE A 228 -10.94 14.58 -0.33
C PHE A 228 -9.44 14.26 -0.29
N ARG A 229 -9.06 13.04 0.11
CA ARG A 229 -7.66 12.62 0.20
C ARG A 229 -7.11 12.10 -1.13
N LEU A 230 -7.97 11.61 -2.01
CA LEU A 230 -7.56 11.00 -3.28
C LEU A 230 -6.77 11.96 -4.17
N VAL A 231 -7.21 13.21 -4.27
CA VAL A 231 -6.51 14.23 -5.08
C VAL A 231 -5.09 14.45 -4.57
N GLY A 232 -4.91 14.70 -3.28
CA GLY A 232 -3.58 14.91 -2.68
C GLY A 232 -2.69 13.68 -2.78
N MET A 233 -3.28 12.49 -2.64
CA MET A 233 -2.55 11.22 -2.77
C MET A 233 -2.03 11.02 -4.21
N VAL A 234 -2.82 11.33 -5.23
CA VAL A 234 -2.38 11.24 -6.64
C VAL A 234 -1.25 12.22 -6.91
N GLU A 235 -1.32 13.46 -6.36
CA GLU A 235 -0.25 14.45 -6.46
C GLU A 235 1.05 13.96 -5.83
N GLU A 236 0.99 13.37 -4.64
CA GLU A 236 2.18 12.87 -3.95
C GLU A 236 2.80 11.67 -4.68
N MET A 237 1.98 10.77 -5.24
CA MET A 237 2.46 9.68 -6.08
C MET A 237 3.14 10.20 -7.35
N ARG A 238 2.58 11.22 -8.01
CA ARG A 238 3.20 11.90 -9.16
C ARG A 238 4.55 12.48 -8.78
N LYS A 239 4.60 13.21 -7.66
CA LYS A 239 5.82 13.82 -7.13
C LYS A 239 6.89 12.76 -6.89
N THR A 240 6.55 11.66 -6.22
CA THR A 240 7.47 10.54 -5.98
C THR A 240 8.03 9.96 -7.28
N ILE A 241 7.18 9.75 -8.29
CA ILE A 241 7.62 9.26 -9.61
C ILE A 241 8.61 10.24 -10.25
N THR A 242 8.33 11.54 -10.17
CA THR A 242 9.16 12.60 -10.76
C THR A 242 10.50 12.72 -10.04
N GLU A 243 10.51 12.70 -8.71
CA GLU A 243 11.74 12.71 -7.89
C GLU A 243 12.66 11.53 -8.18
N LEU A 244 12.07 10.37 -8.50
CA LEU A 244 12.81 9.18 -8.95
C LEU A 244 13.24 9.24 -10.42
N GLY A 245 13.04 10.36 -11.11
CA GLY A 245 13.47 10.60 -12.49
C GLY A 245 12.46 10.16 -13.55
N GLY A 246 11.22 9.82 -13.18
CA GLY A 246 10.11 9.65 -14.11
C GLY A 246 9.67 10.99 -14.70
N GLU A 247 8.94 10.95 -15.79
CA GLU A 247 8.45 12.13 -16.50
C GLU A 247 6.99 11.92 -16.91
N ILE A 248 6.14 12.93 -16.68
CA ILE A 248 4.72 12.89 -17.05
C ILE A 248 4.45 14.01 -18.04
N ARG A 249 3.89 13.66 -19.19
CA ARG A 249 3.60 14.55 -20.32
C ARG A 249 2.12 14.47 -20.69
#